data_f9c06dcbc78fea4514b2fd86e87f52d8
#
_entry.id   f9c06dcbc78fea4514b2fd86e87f52d8
#
_cell.length_a   1.000
_cell.length_b   1.000
_cell.length_c   1.000
_cell.angle_alpha   90.00
_cell.angle_beta   90.00
_cell.angle_gamma   90.00
#
_symmetry.space_group_name_H-M   'P 1'
#
loop_
_entity.id
_entity.type
_entity.pdbx_description
1 polymer ?
#
loop_
_entity_poly.entity_id
_entity_poly.type
_entity_poly.pdbx_seq_one_letter_code
_entity_poly.pdbx_strand_id
1 'polypeptide(L)'
;MVANIRSGSSPEGALYYNKEKVDKNEAEVLLWQKMLEPFDKYGRMDVDACMESFRPYLEANRRTTNTVFHASLNPSPEDKLTDGQLRDIAQEYMERMGYGNQPYIVFKHKGISREHLHIVSVSYTHLRAHET
;
A
#
# COMPACT_ATOMS: atom_id res chain seq x y z
N MET A 1 15.50 9.86 2.42
CA MET A 1 14.14 9.27 2.27
C MET A 1 13.27 9.77 3.41
N VAL A 2 12.14 10.36 3.08
CA VAL A 2 11.19 10.85 4.06
C VAL A 2 9.93 10.01 3.98
N ALA A 3 9.44 9.53 5.12
CA ALA A 3 8.23 8.73 5.20
C ALA A 3 7.14 9.51 5.92
N ASN A 4 5.93 9.50 5.37
CA ASN A 4 4.75 10.07 6.00
C ASN A 4 3.72 8.96 6.18
N ILE A 5 3.21 8.84 7.39
CA ILE A 5 2.24 7.80 7.75
C ILE A 5 0.91 8.45 8.06
N ARG A 6 -0.16 7.86 7.52
CA ARG A 6 -1.53 8.29 7.81
C ARG A 6 -2.37 7.06 8.12
N SER A 7 -3.30 7.21 9.02
CA SER A 7 -4.32 6.20 9.22
C SER A 7 -5.64 6.73 8.65
N GLY A 8 -6.51 5.82 8.26
CA GLY A 8 -7.79 6.19 7.70
C GLY A 8 -8.84 5.13 7.97
N SER A 9 -10.08 5.45 7.67
CA SER A 9 -11.21 4.57 7.91
C SER A 9 -11.71 3.85 6.65
N SER A 10 -11.22 4.23 5.47
CA SER A 10 -11.70 3.67 4.22
C SER A 10 -10.57 3.10 3.37
N PRO A 11 -10.31 1.79 3.48
CA PRO A 11 -9.32 1.16 2.60
C PRO A 11 -9.76 1.23 1.14
N GLU A 12 -11.06 1.08 0.88
CA GLU A 12 -11.60 1.17 -0.47
C GLU A 12 -11.34 2.54 -1.07
N GLY A 13 -11.55 3.61 -0.29
CA GLY A 13 -11.28 4.97 -0.75
C GLY A 13 -9.82 5.18 -1.12
N ALA A 14 -8.89 4.66 -0.31
CA ALA A 14 -7.48 4.76 -0.61
C ALA A 14 -7.11 3.99 -1.88
N LEU A 15 -7.72 2.82 -2.08
CA LEU A 15 -7.46 2.02 -3.27
C LEU A 15 -8.02 2.69 -4.52
N TYR A 16 -9.23 3.25 -4.45
CA TYR A 16 -9.81 3.95 -5.60
C TYR A 16 -9.03 5.22 -5.96
N TYR A 17 -8.53 5.92 -4.96
CA TYR A 17 -7.67 7.08 -5.22
C TYR A 17 -6.45 6.67 -6.05
N ASN A 18 -5.79 5.60 -5.65
CA ASN A 18 -4.62 5.11 -6.36
C ASN A 18 -4.99 4.54 -7.74
N LYS A 19 -6.13 3.84 -7.84
CA LYS A 19 -6.61 3.31 -9.11
C LYS A 19 -6.84 4.43 -10.12
N GLU A 20 -7.42 5.54 -9.68
CA GLU A 20 -7.64 6.69 -10.57
C GLU A 20 -6.31 7.18 -11.14
N LYS A 21 -5.28 7.26 -10.31
CA LYS A 21 -3.95 7.66 -10.76
C LYS A 21 -3.34 6.64 -11.73
N VAL A 22 -3.52 5.35 -11.45
CA VAL A 22 -3.04 4.29 -12.34
C VAL A 22 -3.76 4.37 -13.68
N ASP A 23 -5.07 4.55 -13.68
CA ASP A 23 -5.86 4.63 -14.92
C ASP A 23 -5.48 5.85 -15.77
N LYS A 24 -5.04 6.92 -15.14
CA LYS A 24 -4.57 8.13 -15.83
C LYS A 24 -3.09 8.07 -16.22
N ASN A 25 -2.45 6.93 -15.95
CA ASN A 25 -1.02 6.74 -16.20
C ASN A 25 -0.13 7.71 -15.41
N GLU A 26 -0.61 8.14 -14.25
CA GLU A 26 0.14 8.98 -13.31
C GLU A 26 0.78 8.15 -12.20
N ALA A 27 0.44 6.88 -12.12
CA ALA A 27 1.02 5.94 -11.16
C ALA A 27 0.98 4.54 -11.75
N GLU A 28 1.70 3.63 -11.12
CA GLU A 28 1.66 2.22 -11.49
C GLU A 28 1.76 1.36 -10.24
N VAL A 29 1.20 0.16 -10.31
CA VAL A 29 1.34 -0.84 -9.24
C VAL A 29 2.76 -1.38 -9.31
N LEU A 30 3.52 -1.18 -8.25
CA LEU A 30 4.93 -1.57 -8.22
C LEU A 30 5.12 -2.94 -7.58
N LEU A 31 4.34 -3.24 -6.54
CA LEU A 31 4.52 -4.43 -5.73
C LEU A 31 3.24 -4.72 -4.97
N TRP A 32 2.95 -6.01 -4.75
CA TRP A 32 1.93 -6.44 -3.81
C TRP A 32 2.43 -7.66 -3.07
N GLN A 33 2.01 -7.80 -1.80
CA GLN A 33 2.44 -8.88 -0.92
C GLN A 33 1.25 -9.44 -0.16
N LYS A 34 1.25 -10.76 -0.01
CA LYS A 34 0.27 -11.47 0.80
C LYS A 34 -1.17 -11.20 0.37
N MET A 35 -1.40 -11.01 -0.93
CA MET A 35 -2.72 -10.73 -1.45
C MET A 35 -2.85 -11.27 -2.87
N LEU A 36 -4.09 -11.35 -3.33
CA LEU A 36 -4.38 -11.76 -4.70
C LEU A 36 -3.77 -10.77 -5.69
N GLU A 37 -3.50 -11.24 -6.88
CA GLU A 37 -3.03 -10.37 -7.94
C GLU A 37 -4.04 -9.24 -8.15
N PRO A 38 -3.60 -7.97 -8.07
CA PRO A 38 -4.54 -6.85 -8.04
C PRO A 38 -4.97 -6.36 -9.42
N PHE A 39 -5.05 -7.27 -10.38
CA PHE A 39 -5.43 -6.93 -11.76
C PHE A 39 -6.57 -7.82 -12.23
N ASP A 40 -7.46 -7.23 -13.04
CA ASP A 40 -8.53 -8.00 -13.68
C ASP A 40 -8.00 -8.70 -14.94
N LYS A 41 -8.90 -9.40 -15.64
CA LYS A 41 -8.53 -10.15 -16.85
C LYS A 41 -8.05 -9.26 -17.99
N TYR A 42 -8.29 -7.97 -17.91
CA TYR A 42 -7.84 -7.01 -18.91
C TYR A 42 -6.56 -6.29 -18.50
N GLY A 43 -5.97 -6.68 -17.38
CA GLY A 43 -4.75 -6.07 -16.88
C GLY A 43 -4.94 -4.75 -16.17
N ARG A 44 -6.18 -4.39 -15.85
CA ARG A 44 -6.47 -3.16 -15.11
C ARG A 44 -6.50 -3.44 -13.62
N MET A 45 -6.15 -2.43 -12.84
CA MET A 45 -6.19 -2.57 -11.39
C MET A 45 -7.59 -2.92 -10.91
N ASP A 46 -7.67 -3.93 -10.05
CA ASP A 46 -8.92 -4.47 -9.53
C ASP A 46 -9.04 -4.21 -8.04
N VAL A 47 -9.82 -3.19 -7.67
CA VAL A 47 -10.01 -2.83 -6.27
C VAL A 47 -10.73 -3.94 -5.50
N ASP A 48 -11.64 -4.66 -6.15
CA ASP A 48 -12.36 -5.75 -5.49
C ASP A 48 -11.42 -6.87 -5.07
N ALA A 49 -10.42 -7.21 -5.89
CA ALA A 49 -9.41 -8.20 -5.53
C ALA A 49 -8.59 -7.75 -4.33
N CYS A 50 -8.26 -6.46 -4.28
CA CYS A 50 -7.55 -5.89 -3.14
C CYS A 50 -8.41 -5.97 -1.88
N MET A 51 -9.68 -5.62 -1.97
CA MET A 51 -10.58 -5.65 -0.83
C MET A 51 -10.80 -7.08 -0.33
N GLU A 52 -10.89 -8.05 -1.23
CA GLU A 52 -10.97 -9.45 -0.84
C GLU A 52 -9.76 -9.85 0.02
N SER A 53 -8.58 -9.42 -0.38
CA SER A 53 -7.36 -9.74 0.35
C SER A 53 -7.30 -9.06 1.71
N PHE A 54 -7.87 -7.87 1.81
CA PHE A 54 -7.89 -7.11 3.06
C PHE A 54 -9.00 -7.58 4.02
N ARG A 55 -10.03 -8.23 3.50
CA ARG A 55 -11.25 -8.55 4.26
C ARG A 55 -10.99 -9.28 5.57
N PRO A 56 -10.17 -10.35 5.65
CA PRO A 56 -9.97 -11.04 6.93
C PRO A 56 -9.43 -10.11 8.01
N TYR A 57 -8.58 -9.18 7.63
CA TYR A 57 -7.99 -8.22 8.58
C TYR A 57 -8.99 -7.15 8.98
N LEU A 58 -9.81 -6.71 8.04
CA LEU A 58 -10.85 -5.74 8.33
C LEU A 58 -11.89 -6.33 9.28
N GLU A 59 -12.28 -7.58 9.08
CA GLU A 59 -13.22 -8.26 9.96
C GLU A 59 -12.63 -8.48 11.35
N ALA A 60 -11.34 -8.80 11.45
CA ALA A 60 -10.66 -8.94 12.73
C ALA A 60 -10.59 -7.62 13.49
N ASN A 61 -10.57 -6.49 12.76
CA ASN A 61 -10.45 -5.15 13.34
C ASN A 61 -11.76 -4.37 13.28
N ARG A 62 -12.90 -5.04 13.19
CA ARG A 62 -14.19 -4.37 12.96
C ARG A 62 -14.60 -3.35 14.02
N ARG A 63 -13.98 -3.38 15.19
CA ARG A 63 -14.25 -2.41 16.26
C ARG A 63 -13.37 -1.18 16.16
N THR A 64 -12.42 -1.20 15.23
CA THR A 64 -11.48 -0.11 15.02
C THR A 64 -11.97 0.75 13.87
N THR A 65 -12.01 2.06 14.06
CA THR A 65 -12.43 2.97 12.98
C THR A 65 -11.30 3.29 12.02
N ASN A 66 -10.06 3.31 12.50
CA ASN A 66 -8.90 3.59 11.66
C ASN A 66 -8.25 2.27 11.23
N THR A 67 -8.82 1.67 10.19
CA THR A 67 -8.40 0.35 9.71
C THR A 67 -7.39 0.39 8.57
N VAL A 68 -7.07 1.58 8.06
CA VAL A 68 -6.16 1.73 6.93
C VAL A 68 -4.81 2.20 7.42
N PHE A 69 -3.77 1.53 6.96
CA PHE A 69 -2.41 2.03 7.07
C PHE A 69 -2.02 2.56 5.69
N HIS A 70 -1.67 3.82 5.62
CA HIS A 70 -1.25 4.45 4.38
C HIS A 70 0.08 5.18 4.64
N ALA A 71 1.11 4.80 3.90
CA ALA A 71 2.41 5.45 4.00
C ALA A 71 2.82 5.99 2.65
N SER A 72 3.50 7.13 2.64
CA SER A 72 4.17 7.60 1.45
C SER A 72 5.66 7.68 1.73
N LEU A 73 6.46 7.16 0.80
CA LEU A 73 7.91 7.21 0.88
C LEU A 73 8.42 8.13 -0.22
N ASN A 74 9.21 9.12 0.18
CA ASN A 74 9.66 10.17 -0.72
C ASN A 74 11.19 10.15 -0.80
N PRO A 75 11.76 9.52 -1.85
CA PRO A 75 13.20 9.55 -2.06
C PRO A 75 13.71 10.97 -2.30
N SER A 76 14.96 11.20 -1.98
CA SER A 76 15.60 12.46 -2.32
C SER A 76 15.58 12.64 -3.84
N PRO A 77 15.39 13.88 -4.36
CA PRO A 77 15.41 14.11 -5.80
C PRO A 77 16.73 13.71 -6.47
N GLU A 78 17.80 13.62 -5.69
CA GLU A 78 19.11 13.23 -6.19
C GLU A 78 19.26 11.73 -6.33
N ASP A 79 18.42 10.96 -5.64
CA ASP A 79 18.45 9.50 -5.71
C ASP A 79 17.82 9.03 -6.99
N LYS A 80 18.58 8.26 -7.77
CA LYS A 80 18.06 7.63 -8.99
C LYS A 80 17.91 6.16 -8.71
N LEU A 81 16.71 5.77 -8.32
CA LEU A 81 16.43 4.41 -7.91
C LEU A 81 15.70 3.65 -8.99
N THR A 82 16.12 2.41 -9.21
CA THR A 82 15.41 1.51 -10.11
C THR A 82 14.14 0.99 -9.44
N ASP A 83 13.23 0.44 -10.25
CA ASP A 83 12.02 -0.18 -9.70
C ASP A 83 12.35 -1.30 -8.72
N GLY A 84 13.38 -2.10 -9.03
CA GLY A 84 13.82 -3.14 -8.10
C GLY A 84 14.28 -2.60 -6.76
N GLN A 85 15.03 -1.50 -6.80
CA GLN A 85 15.48 -0.84 -5.57
C GLN A 85 14.31 -0.26 -4.78
N LEU A 86 13.33 0.32 -5.49
CA LEU A 86 12.13 0.86 -4.84
C LEU A 86 11.31 -0.25 -4.20
N ARG A 87 11.18 -1.40 -4.85
CA ARG A 87 10.49 -2.56 -4.27
C ARG A 87 11.19 -3.02 -2.98
N ASP A 88 12.51 -3.12 -3.01
CA ASP A 88 13.27 -3.55 -1.83
C ASP A 88 13.10 -2.58 -0.67
N ILE A 89 13.12 -1.28 -0.96
CA ILE A 89 12.92 -0.25 0.05
C ILE A 89 11.52 -0.37 0.68
N ALA A 90 10.48 -0.55 -0.14
CA ALA A 90 9.12 -0.69 0.35
C ALA A 90 8.97 -1.94 1.22
N GLN A 91 9.53 -3.07 0.79
CA GLN A 91 9.46 -4.31 1.57
C GLN A 91 10.17 -4.17 2.91
N GLU A 92 11.35 -3.61 2.92
CA GLU A 92 12.10 -3.41 4.15
C GLU A 92 11.36 -2.46 5.09
N TYR A 93 10.80 -1.38 4.55
CA TYR A 93 10.02 -0.45 5.33
C TYR A 93 8.84 -1.14 6.02
N MET A 94 8.08 -1.94 5.27
CA MET A 94 6.91 -2.63 5.81
C MET A 94 7.30 -3.67 6.84
N GLU A 95 8.40 -4.38 6.64
CA GLU A 95 8.90 -5.33 7.63
C GLU A 95 9.31 -4.63 8.92
N ARG A 96 10.02 -3.52 8.81
CA ARG A 96 10.46 -2.77 9.99
C ARG A 96 9.29 -2.14 10.74
N MET A 97 8.23 -1.79 10.03
CA MET A 97 7.01 -1.27 10.66
C MET A 97 6.14 -2.37 11.28
N GLY A 98 6.52 -3.64 11.07
CA GLY A 98 5.76 -4.77 11.61
C GLY A 98 4.64 -5.24 10.70
N TYR A 99 4.61 -4.82 9.46
CA TYR A 99 3.57 -5.15 8.50
C TYR A 99 3.99 -6.22 7.47
N GLY A 100 5.14 -6.85 7.65
CA GLY A 100 5.67 -7.80 6.68
C GLY A 100 4.77 -9.00 6.41
N ASN A 101 3.91 -9.37 7.36
CA ASN A 101 2.99 -10.49 7.21
C ASN A 101 1.55 -10.05 6.88
N GLN A 102 1.36 -8.76 6.63
CA GLN A 102 0.07 -8.19 6.27
C GLN A 102 -0.03 -8.08 4.76
N PRO A 103 -1.25 -8.11 4.20
CA PRO A 103 -1.42 -7.79 2.79
C PRO A 103 -1.16 -6.30 2.60
N TYR A 104 -0.41 -5.96 1.56
CA TYR A 104 -0.20 -4.55 1.20
C TYR A 104 0.09 -4.43 -0.29
N ILE A 105 -0.18 -3.25 -0.82
CA ILE A 105 0.06 -2.91 -2.21
C ILE A 105 0.83 -1.60 -2.26
N VAL A 106 1.81 -1.55 -3.16
CA VAL A 106 2.69 -0.39 -3.32
C VAL A 106 2.49 0.19 -4.71
N PHE A 107 2.27 1.50 -4.76
CA PHE A 107 2.13 2.25 -5.99
C PHE A 107 3.30 3.19 -6.15
N LYS A 108 3.83 3.28 -7.37
CA LYS A 108 4.83 4.28 -7.71
C LYS A 108 4.12 5.43 -8.41
N HIS A 109 4.11 6.59 -7.79
CA HIS A 109 3.52 7.80 -8.35
C HIS A 109 4.57 8.61 -9.07
N LYS A 110 4.24 9.10 -10.25
CA LYS A 110 5.10 9.95 -11.05
C LYS A 110 4.89 11.39 -10.62
N GLY A 111 5.87 11.97 -9.94
CA GLY A 111 5.81 13.37 -9.55
C GLY A 111 6.37 14.26 -10.62
N ILE A 112 6.19 15.56 -10.45
CA ILE A 112 6.73 16.57 -11.39
C ILE A 112 8.26 16.57 -11.36
N SER A 113 8.84 16.50 -10.16
CA SER A 113 10.29 16.55 -9.98
C SER A 113 10.90 15.25 -9.52
N ARG A 114 10.10 14.33 -9.00
CA ARG A 114 10.58 13.05 -8.47
C ARG A 114 9.44 12.06 -8.32
N GLU A 115 9.81 10.79 -8.31
CA GLU A 115 8.87 9.72 -8.05
C GLU A 115 8.71 9.53 -6.55
N HIS A 116 7.56 9.04 -6.12
CA HIS A 116 7.32 8.69 -4.72
C HIS A 116 6.44 7.46 -4.65
N LEU A 117 6.50 6.78 -3.50
CA LEU A 117 5.75 5.54 -3.30
C LEU A 117 4.58 5.78 -2.36
N HIS A 118 3.45 5.15 -2.66
CA HIS A 118 2.30 5.07 -1.75
C HIS A 118 2.09 3.61 -1.40
N ILE A 119 1.96 3.32 -0.12
CA ILE A 119 1.72 1.97 0.37
C ILE A 119 0.38 1.95 1.07
N VAL A 120 -0.49 1.02 0.68
CA VAL A 120 -1.79 0.84 1.32
C VAL A 120 -1.83 -0.55 1.94
N SER A 121 -2.15 -0.61 3.21
CA SER A 121 -2.31 -1.84 3.96
C SER A 121 -3.45 -1.67 4.97
N VAL A 122 -3.68 -2.68 5.77
CA VAL A 122 -4.70 -2.63 6.81
C VAL A 122 -4.03 -2.68 8.17
N SER A 123 -4.64 -2.00 9.14
CA SER A 123 -4.10 -1.97 10.49
C SER A 123 -4.06 -3.36 11.08
N TYR A 124 -2.99 -3.68 11.78
CA TYR A 124 -2.86 -4.94 12.50
C TYR A 124 -2.96 -4.77 14.01
N THR A 125 -3.40 -3.62 14.47
CA THR A 125 -3.47 -3.29 15.90
C THR A 125 -4.16 -4.37 16.71
N HIS A 126 -5.26 -4.91 16.19
CA HIS A 126 -6.00 -5.98 16.83
C HIS A 126 -5.18 -7.27 16.93
N LEU A 127 -4.50 -7.64 15.84
CA LEU A 127 -3.67 -8.84 15.81
C LEU A 127 -2.49 -8.70 16.75
N ARG A 128 -1.92 -7.52 16.82
CA ARG A 128 -0.79 -7.22 17.67
C ARG A 128 -1.12 -7.38 19.14
N ALA A 129 -2.34 -7.06 19.52
CA ALA A 129 -2.79 -7.23 20.89
C ALA A 129 -2.79 -8.69 21.35
N HIS A 130 -2.85 -9.64 20.43
CA HIS A 130 -2.83 -11.05 20.73
C HIS A 130 -1.41 -11.61 20.89
N GLU A 131 -0.42 -10.89 20.44
CA GLU A 131 0.97 -11.33 20.56
C GLU A 131 1.53 -11.12 21.96
N THR A 132 0.86 -10.32 22.71
CA THR A 132 1.26 -10.05 24.10
C THR A 132 0.48 -10.91 25.08
#